data_cbdccbeaa11fbc387936a860f5922332
#
_entry.id   cbdccbeaa11fbc387936a860f5922332
#
_cell.length_a   1.000
_cell.length_b   1.000
_cell.length_c   1.000
_cell.angle_alpha   90.00
_cell.angle_beta   90.00
_cell.angle_gamma   90.00
#
_symmetry.space_group_name_H-M   'P 1'
#
loop_
_entity.id
_entity.type
_entity.pdbx_description
1 polymer ?
#
loop_
_entity_poly.entity_id
_entity_poly.type
_entity_poly.pdbx_seq_one_letter_code
_entity_poly.pdbx_strand_id
1 'polypeptide(L)'
;VVEIKPVAKPVNTKVNARDIVCKVLNDGVISNKKGVNVPNVDLTMPFISEKDYGDICFAVENDYDFIAASFVRTAEDVMEIRKILAEKGGEDIKIISKIENMQGVRNIDDIIRVSDGIMVARGDMGVEIPLEDVPVMQKMIIKKVCEAGKIVITATQMLDSMMKHPRPTRAESTDVANAIYDGTSAIMLSGETAAGMY
;
A
#
# COMPACT_ATOMS: atom_id res chain seq x y z
N VAL A 1 8.28 2.80 13.27
CA VAL A 1 8.47 1.36 12.99
C VAL A 1 9.44 0.80 14.04
N VAL A 2 9.13 -0.38 14.58
CA VAL A 2 10.05 -1.15 15.43
C VAL A 2 10.58 -2.31 14.60
N GLU A 3 11.88 -2.34 14.39
CA GLU A 3 12.54 -3.39 13.63
C GLU A 3 12.91 -4.56 14.52
N ILE A 4 12.63 -5.78 14.07
CA ILE A 4 13.00 -7.01 14.74
C ILE A 4 13.69 -7.96 13.77
N LYS A 5 14.62 -8.76 14.27
CA LYS A 5 15.30 -9.78 13.47
C LYS A 5 15.14 -11.15 14.16
N PRO A 6 14.72 -12.19 13.43
CA PRO A 6 14.71 -13.54 13.96
C PRO A 6 16.11 -13.96 14.43
N VAL A 7 16.17 -14.57 15.61
CA VAL A 7 17.42 -15.10 16.17
C VAL A 7 17.51 -16.57 15.76
N ALA A 8 18.67 -16.99 15.23
CA ALA A 8 18.92 -18.40 14.94
C ALA A 8 18.68 -19.25 16.19
N LYS A 9 18.01 -20.40 16.06
CA LYS A 9 17.65 -21.28 17.17
C LYS A 9 18.89 -21.59 18.02
N PRO A 10 18.86 -21.38 19.35
CA PRO A 10 19.84 -22.01 20.23
C PRO A 10 19.67 -23.54 20.11
N VAL A 11 20.77 -24.28 20.07
CA VAL A 11 20.85 -25.71 19.76
C VAL A 11 20.00 -26.63 20.67
N ASN A 12 19.38 -26.10 21.73
CA ASN A 12 18.68 -26.87 22.77
C ASN A 12 17.31 -26.34 23.22
N THR A 13 16.66 -25.43 22.48
CA THR A 13 15.29 -25.04 22.82
C THR A 13 14.28 -25.78 21.95
N LYS A 14 13.37 -26.52 22.57
CA LYS A 14 12.11 -26.96 21.93
C LYS A 14 11.31 -25.70 21.61
N VAL A 15 11.56 -25.10 20.45
CA VAL A 15 10.72 -24.02 19.92
C VAL A 15 9.41 -24.69 19.51
N ASN A 16 8.32 -24.37 20.22
CA ASN A 16 6.99 -24.64 19.69
C ASN A 16 6.91 -24.00 18.29
N ALA A 17 6.35 -24.72 17.33
CA ALA A 17 6.22 -24.26 15.94
C ALA A 17 5.40 -22.95 15.76
N ARG A 18 4.98 -22.33 16.89
CA ARG A 18 4.16 -21.12 16.97
C ARG A 18 4.92 -19.87 17.42
N ASP A 19 6.13 -20.02 17.95
CA ASP A 19 6.88 -18.91 18.53
C ASP A 19 8.15 -18.62 17.71
N ILE A 20 8.34 -17.37 17.34
CA ILE A 20 9.54 -16.87 16.69
C ILE A 20 10.24 -15.94 17.71
N VAL A 21 11.44 -16.33 18.15
CA VAL A 21 12.25 -15.49 19.01
C VAL A 21 12.98 -14.46 18.15
N CYS A 22 12.81 -13.18 18.48
CA CYS A 22 13.40 -12.07 17.73
C CYS A 22 14.24 -11.18 18.66
N LYS A 23 15.27 -10.56 18.07
CA LYS A 23 16.00 -9.46 18.69
C LYS A 23 15.42 -8.13 18.16
N VAL A 24 15.09 -7.22 19.06
CA VAL A 24 14.71 -5.84 18.72
C VAL A 24 15.97 -5.07 18.30
N LEU A 25 15.90 -4.35 17.19
CA LEU A 25 17.05 -3.65 16.62
C LEU A 25 17.06 -2.16 16.94
N ASN A 26 15.92 -1.56 17.21
CA ASN A 26 15.78 -0.13 17.52
C ASN A 26 14.74 0.10 18.63
N ASP A 27 14.82 1.22 19.30
CA ASP A 27 13.85 1.60 20.32
C ASP A 27 12.48 1.96 19.68
N GLY A 28 11.41 1.68 20.42
CA GLY A 28 10.07 2.03 19.98
C GLY A 28 8.98 1.47 20.88
N VAL A 29 7.74 1.90 20.65
CA VAL A 29 6.56 1.44 21.38
C VAL A 29 5.70 0.59 20.47
N ILE A 30 5.38 -0.63 20.91
CA ILE A 30 4.46 -1.53 20.22
C ILE A 30 3.16 -1.57 21.04
N SER A 31 2.05 -1.27 20.38
CA SER A 31 0.70 -1.38 20.97
C SER A 31 -0.03 -2.60 20.41
N ASN A 32 -1.20 -2.93 20.99
CA ASN A 32 -2.03 -4.03 20.51
C ASN A 32 -2.52 -3.79 19.08
N LYS A 33 -2.77 -4.88 18.33
CA LYS A 33 -3.33 -4.88 16.97
C LYS A 33 -2.46 -4.16 15.94
N LYS A 34 -1.14 -4.24 16.06
CA LYS A 34 -0.22 -3.73 15.03
C LYS A 34 0.04 -4.79 13.97
N GLY A 35 0.11 -4.32 12.70
CA GLY A 35 0.53 -5.14 11.58
C GLY A 35 2.02 -5.51 11.66
N VAL A 36 2.39 -6.55 10.96
CA VAL A 36 3.78 -6.99 10.79
C VAL A 36 4.10 -6.98 9.30
N ASN A 37 5.11 -6.23 8.92
CA ASN A 37 5.68 -6.27 7.58
C ASN A 37 6.84 -7.28 7.56
N VAL A 38 6.99 -7.99 6.45
CA VAL A 38 8.05 -9.00 6.28
C VAL A 38 8.76 -8.70 4.95
N PRO A 39 9.67 -7.72 4.93
CA PRO A 39 10.35 -7.30 3.71
C PRO A 39 11.07 -8.46 3.00
N ASN A 40 11.04 -8.46 1.67
CA ASN A 40 11.67 -9.46 0.81
C ASN A 40 11.12 -10.89 0.93
N VAL A 41 9.90 -11.05 1.47
CA VAL A 41 9.22 -12.35 1.52
C VAL A 41 7.92 -12.28 0.73
N ASP A 42 7.78 -13.15 -0.25
CA ASP A 42 6.53 -13.29 -0.97
C ASP A 42 5.53 -14.05 -0.10
N LEU A 43 4.47 -13.38 0.33
CA LEU A 43 3.44 -13.95 1.19
C LEU A 43 2.49 -14.83 0.37
N THR A 44 2.20 -16.02 0.90
CA THR A 44 1.29 -17.01 0.27
C THR A 44 -0.11 -17.05 0.89
N MET A 45 -0.41 -16.08 1.77
CA MET A 45 -1.73 -15.98 2.39
C MET A 45 -2.80 -15.64 1.33
N PRO A 46 -4.06 -16.10 1.52
CA PRO A 46 -5.19 -15.65 0.72
C PRO A 46 -5.23 -14.12 0.68
N PHE A 47 -5.55 -13.57 -0.48
CA PHE A 47 -5.62 -12.12 -0.64
C PHE A 47 -6.88 -11.53 0.00
N ILE A 48 -8.03 -12.15 -0.25
CA ILE A 48 -9.31 -11.75 0.32
C ILE A 48 -9.59 -12.54 1.61
N SER A 49 -9.72 -11.85 2.74
CA SER A 49 -10.22 -12.42 3.98
C SER A 49 -11.76 -12.44 3.99
N GLU A 50 -12.35 -13.15 4.96
CA GLU A 50 -13.81 -13.15 5.17
C GLU A 50 -14.33 -11.72 5.43
N LYS A 51 -13.54 -10.91 6.15
CA LYS A 51 -13.86 -9.49 6.38
C LYS A 51 -13.82 -8.69 5.08
N ASP A 52 -12.78 -8.84 4.27
CA ASP A 52 -12.65 -8.11 3.00
C ASP A 52 -13.79 -8.45 2.05
N TYR A 53 -14.19 -9.72 2.01
CA TYR A 53 -15.37 -10.14 1.25
C TYR A 53 -16.64 -9.40 1.70
N GLY A 54 -16.86 -9.30 3.02
CA GLY A 54 -17.97 -8.54 3.59
C GLY A 54 -17.90 -7.05 3.23
N ASP A 55 -16.71 -6.45 3.30
CA ASP A 55 -16.49 -5.05 2.97
C ASP A 55 -16.74 -4.77 1.46
N ILE A 56 -16.36 -5.69 0.57
CA ILE A 56 -16.67 -5.59 -0.87
C ILE A 56 -18.18 -5.70 -1.11
N CYS A 57 -18.87 -6.63 -0.47
CA CYS A 57 -20.33 -6.72 -0.59
C CYS A 57 -21.00 -5.43 -0.10
N PHE A 58 -20.55 -4.88 1.02
CA PHE A 58 -21.05 -3.62 1.56
C PHE A 58 -20.85 -2.46 0.57
N ALA A 59 -19.71 -2.41 -0.14
CA ALA A 59 -19.45 -1.38 -1.14
C ALA A 59 -20.46 -1.47 -2.30
N VAL A 60 -20.81 -2.67 -2.75
CA VAL A 60 -21.85 -2.89 -3.77
C VAL A 60 -23.23 -2.45 -3.27
N GLU A 61 -23.61 -2.86 -2.06
CA GLU A 61 -24.90 -2.52 -1.45
C GLU A 61 -25.11 -1.01 -1.23
N ASN A 62 -24.03 -0.25 -1.16
CA ASN A 62 -24.05 1.21 -0.92
C ASN A 62 -23.60 2.03 -2.14
N ASP A 63 -23.60 1.45 -3.32
CA ASP A 63 -23.28 2.13 -4.60
C ASP A 63 -21.96 2.92 -4.57
N TYR A 64 -20.88 2.28 -4.08
CA TYR A 64 -19.56 2.91 -4.07
C TYR A 64 -18.99 3.03 -5.49
N ASP A 65 -18.33 4.16 -5.79
CA ASP A 65 -17.67 4.39 -7.07
C ASP A 65 -16.34 3.65 -7.20
N PHE A 66 -15.60 3.52 -6.08
CA PHE A 66 -14.24 2.99 -6.07
C PHE A 66 -13.98 2.05 -4.89
N ILE A 67 -13.16 1.04 -5.16
CA ILE A 67 -12.50 0.23 -4.13
C ILE A 67 -10.99 0.45 -4.23
N ALA A 68 -10.37 0.89 -3.13
CA ALA A 68 -8.92 0.97 -3.00
C ALA A 68 -8.41 -0.32 -2.37
N ALA A 69 -7.89 -1.24 -3.20
CA ALA A 69 -7.42 -2.54 -2.78
C ALA A 69 -6.00 -2.46 -2.21
N SER A 70 -5.84 -2.74 -0.91
CA SER A 70 -4.55 -2.72 -0.24
C SER A 70 -3.73 -3.99 -0.53
N PHE A 71 -2.41 -3.86 -0.50
CA PHE A 71 -1.45 -4.96 -0.62
C PHE A 71 -1.63 -5.84 -1.85
N VAL A 72 -2.02 -5.27 -2.98
CA VAL A 72 -2.10 -5.99 -4.25
C VAL A 72 -0.71 -6.47 -4.65
N ARG A 73 -0.58 -7.75 -4.92
CA ARG A 73 0.68 -8.44 -5.24
C ARG A 73 0.74 -8.90 -6.69
N THR A 74 -0.41 -9.32 -7.23
CA THR A 74 -0.53 -9.91 -8.57
C THR A 74 -1.82 -9.49 -9.26
N ALA A 75 -1.93 -9.75 -10.56
CA ALA A 75 -3.16 -9.55 -11.31
C ALA A 75 -4.31 -10.44 -10.80
N GLU A 76 -3.99 -11.64 -10.31
CA GLU A 76 -4.96 -12.59 -9.75
C GLU A 76 -5.65 -12.00 -8.52
N ASP A 77 -4.93 -11.27 -7.66
CA ASP A 77 -5.51 -10.59 -6.49
C ASP A 77 -6.62 -9.62 -6.94
N VAL A 78 -6.39 -8.85 -8.00
CA VAL A 78 -7.37 -7.90 -8.55
C VAL A 78 -8.55 -8.65 -9.19
N MET A 79 -8.28 -9.73 -9.90
CA MET A 79 -9.30 -10.54 -10.56
C MET A 79 -10.20 -11.24 -9.54
N GLU A 80 -9.70 -11.57 -8.34
CA GLU A 80 -10.51 -12.10 -7.24
C GLU A 80 -11.57 -11.05 -6.79
N ILE A 81 -11.18 -9.78 -6.63
CA ILE A 81 -12.12 -8.70 -6.35
C ILE A 81 -13.14 -8.55 -7.50
N ARG A 82 -12.68 -8.52 -8.75
CA ARG A 82 -13.57 -8.41 -9.92
C ARG A 82 -14.62 -9.51 -9.97
N LYS A 83 -14.23 -10.73 -9.63
CA LYS A 83 -15.15 -11.85 -9.59
C LYS A 83 -16.25 -11.64 -8.55
N ILE A 84 -15.90 -11.19 -7.34
CA ILE A 84 -16.89 -10.89 -6.28
C ILE A 84 -17.83 -9.76 -6.75
N LEU A 85 -17.28 -8.69 -7.35
CA LEU A 85 -18.09 -7.60 -7.88
C LEU A 85 -19.08 -8.09 -8.93
N ALA A 86 -18.64 -8.91 -9.88
CA ALA A 86 -19.52 -9.48 -10.90
C ALA A 86 -20.61 -10.38 -10.31
N GLU A 87 -20.29 -11.21 -9.32
CA GLU A 87 -21.26 -12.06 -8.63
C GLU A 87 -22.32 -11.26 -7.84
N LYS A 88 -21.98 -10.02 -7.43
CA LYS A 88 -22.85 -9.16 -6.62
C LYS A 88 -23.54 -8.04 -7.41
N GLY A 89 -23.25 -7.90 -8.71
CA GLY A 89 -23.81 -6.84 -9.55
C GLY A 89 -23.15 -5.47 -9.38
N GLY A 90 -21.90 -5.44 -8.90
CA GLY A 90 -21.07 -4.23 -8.73
C GLY A 90 -20.00 -4.06 -9.80
N GLU A 91 -20.22 -4.50 -11.04
CA GLU A 91 -19.24 -4.47 -12.13
C GLU A 91 -18.77 -3.06 -12.49
N ASP A 92 -19.58 -2.05 -12.22
CA ASP A 92 -19.26 -0.64 -12.48
C ASP A 92 -18.27 -0.03 -11.47
N ILE A 93 -18.09 -0.66 -10.29
CA ILE A 93 -17.17 -0.20 -9.26
C ILE A 93 -15.73 -0.32 -9.78
N LYS A 94 -14.99 0.79 -9.71
CA LYS A 94 -13.60 0.87 -10.17
C LYS A 94 -12.63 0.39 -9.11
N ILE A 95 -11.61 -0.35 -9.52
CA ILE A 95 -10.59 -0.87 -8.62
C ILE A 95 -9.31 -0.04 -8.77
N ILE A 96 -8.89 0.60 -7.68
CA ILE A 96 -7.60 1.26 -7.53
C ILE A 96 -6.67 0.31 -6.75
N SER A 97 -5.73 -0.31 -7.44
CA SER A 97 -4.77 -1.22 -6.82
C SER A 97 -3.66 -0.45 -6.12
N LYS A 98 -3.47 -0.69 -4.82
CA LYS A 98 -2.42 -0.06 -4.02
C LYS A 98 -1.17 -0.91 -4.08
N ILE A 99 -0.08 -0.29 -4.55
CA ILE A 99 1.25 -0.92 -4.65
C ILE A 99 2.04 -0.53 -3.39
N GLU A 100 2.29 -1.52 -2.55
CA GLU A 100 2.80 -1.35 -1.19
C GLU A 100 4.02 -2.22 -0.89
N ASN A 101 4.39 -3.14 -1.79
CA ASN A 101 5.47 -4.10 -1.60
C ASN A 101 6.22 -4.40 -2.92
N MET A 102 7.37 -5.06 -2.81
CA MET A 102 8.20 -5.38 -3.97
C MET A 102 7.54 -6.39 -4.92
N GLN A 103 6.68 -7.30 -4.43
CA GLN A 103 5.98 -8.25 -5.28
C GLN A 103 5.02 -7.52 -6.23
N GLY A 104 4.25 -6.55 -5.72
CA GLY A 104 3.40 -5.69 -6.55
C GLY A 104 4.18 -4.85 -7.56
N VAL A 105 5.36 -4.34 -7.18
CA VAL A 105 6.25 -3.61 -8.10
C VAL A 105 6.75 -4.50 -9.24
N ARG A 106 7.15 -5.75 -8.93
CA ARG A 106 7.61 -6.70 -9.98
C ARG A 106 6.50 -7.07 -10.96
N ASN A 107 5.26 -7.17 -10.48
CA ASN A 107 4.10 -7.58 -11.27
C ASN A 107 3.28 -6.38 -11.80
N ILE A 108 3.84 -5.17 -11.77
CA ILE A 108 3.12 -3.92 -12.01
C ILE A 108 2.42 -3.89 -13.38
N ASP A 109 3.03 -4.43 -14.41
CA ASP A 109 2.47 -4.41 -15.77
C ASP A 109 1.17 -5.24 -15.87
N ASP A 110 1.16 -6.40 -15.22
CA ASP A 110 -0.01 -7.27 -15.18
C ASP A 110 -1.11 -6.70 -14.28
N ILE A 111 -0.74 -6.10 -13.15
CA ILE A 111 -1.67 -5.40 -12.25
C ILE A 111 -2.32 -4.21 -12.96
N ILE A 112 -1.54 -3.38 -13.66
CA ILE A 112 -2.05 -2.25 -14.44
C ILE A 112 -3.11 -2.72 -15.45
N ARG A 113 -2.87 -3.84 -16.13
CA ARG A 113 -3.78 -4.34 -17.17
C ARG A 113 -5.18 -4.60 -16.63
N VAL A 114 -5.32 -5.14 -15.42
CA VAL A 114 -6.60 -5.56 -14.82
C VAL A 114 -7.23 -4.55 -13.87
N SER A 115 -6.48 -3.51 -13.46
CA SER A 115 -6.95 -2.43 -12.58
C SER A 115 -7.52 -1.25 -13.37
N ASP A 116 -8.39 -0.45 -12.76
CA ASP A 116 -8.85 0.83 -13.33
C ASP A 116 -7.88 1.97 -13.01
N GLY A 117 -7.13 1.86 -11.94
CA GLY A 117 -6.07 2.78 -11.56
C GLY A 117 -5.11 2.17 -10.56
N ILE A 118 -4.03 2.89 -10.28
CA ILE A 118 -2.98 2.47 -9.35
C ILE A 118 -2.76 3.56 -8.30
N MET A 119 -2.53 3.14 -7.05
CA MET A 119 -2.04 4.05 -6.01
C MET A 119 -0.63 3.65 -5.60
N VAL A 120 0.29 4.59 -5.69
CA VAL A 120 1.64 4.46 -5.12
C VAL A 120 1.55 4.81 -3.64
N ALA A 121 1.47 3.78 -2.79
CA ALA A 121 1.28 3.93 -1.34
C ALA A 121 2.65 3.99 -0.63
N ARG A 122 3.27 5.17 -0.68
CA ARG A 122 4.68 5.38 -0.28
C ARG A 122 4.97 5.04 1.18
N GLY A 123 3.99 5.19 2.06
CA GLY A 123 4.14 4.88 3.47
C GLY A 123 4.47 3.40 3.72
N ASP A 124 3.62 2.51 3.23
CA ASP A 124 3.81 1.08 3.37
C ASP A 124 4.97 0.58 2.48
N MET A 125 5.06 1.14 1.26
CA MET A 125 6.17 0.84 0.36
C MET A 125 7.54 1.14 1.00
N GLY A 126 7.70 2.26 1.72
CA GLY A 126 8.96 2.63 2.39
C GLY A 126 9.30 1.77 3.61
N VAL A 127 8.39 0.90 4.06
CA VAL A 127 8.67 -0.13 5.07
C VAL A 127 9.14 -1.44 4.42
N GLU A 128 8.60 -1.75 3.24
CA GLU A 128 8.86 -2.99 2.51
C GLU A 128 10.07 -2.90 1.54
N ILE A 129 10.40 -1.71 1.08
CA ILE A 129 11.44 -1.42 0.08
C ILE A 129 12.45 -0.43 0.69
N PRO A 130 13.74 -0.48 0.35
CA PRO A 130 14.69 0.54 0.76
C PRO A 130 14.19 1.95 0.44
N LEU A 131 14.25 2.84 1.41
CA LEU A 131 13.62 4.16 1.33
C LEU A 131 14.14 4.98 0.13
N GLU A 132 15.42 4.82 -0.19
CA GLU A 132 16.07 5.46 -1.33
C GLU A 132 15.57 4.97 -2.69
N ASP A 133 14.99 3.78 -2.77
CA ASP A 133 14.45 3.20 -4.00
C ASP A 133 13.00 3.65 -4.26
N VAL A 134 12.27 4.09 -3.22
CA VAL A 134 10.86 4.50 -3.35
C VAL A 134 10.64 5.58 -4.42
N PRO A 135 11.45 6.67 -4.51
CA PRO A 135 11.28 7.68 -5.55
C PRO A 135 11.47 7.13 -6.96
N VAL A 136 12.38 6.17 -7.14
CA VAL A 136 12.64 5.52 -8.43
C VAL A 136 11.43 4.67 -8.85
N MET A 137 10.92 3.87 -7.90
CA MET A 137 9.72 3.04 -8.12
C MET A 137 8.49 3.91 -8.41
N GLN A 138 8.30 5.00 -7.65
CA GLN A 138 7.20 5.95 -7.90
C GLN A 138 7.22 6.47 -9.33
N LYS A 139 8.36 6.99 -9.80
CA LYS A 139 8.48 7.52 -11.17
C LYS A 139 8.21 6.45 -12.22
N MET A 140 8.74 5.26 -12.04
CA MET A 140 8.52 4.13 -12.94
C MET A 140 7.04 3.74 -13.00
N ILE A 141 6.36 3.63 -11.85
CA ILE A 141 4.94 3.26 -11.77
C ILE A 141 4.10 4.36 -12.42
N ILE A 142 4.30 5.64 -12.07
CA ILE A 142 3.54 6.76 -12.66
C ILE A 142 3.65 6.72 -14.19
N LYS A 143 4.87 6.60 -14.72
CA LYS A 143 5.10 6.53 -16.17
C LYS A 143 4.32 5.39 -16.83
N LYS A 144 4.41 4.17 -16.30
CA LYS A 144 3.72 2.99 -16.84
C LYS A 144 2.19 3.13 -16.83
N VAL A 145 1.64 3.69 -15.73
CA VAL A 145 0.19 3.89 -15.59
C VAL A 145 -0.30 4.95 -16.56
N CYS A 146 0.44 6.06 -16.72
CA CYS A 146 0.15 7.09 -17.71
C CYS A 146 0.19 6.55 -19.15
N GLU A 147 1.22 5.74 -19.48
CA GLU A 147 1.33 5.10 -20.80
C GLU A 147 0.17 4.14 -21.08
N ALA A 148 -0.39 3.52 -20.04
CA ALA A 148 -1.59 2.69 -20.12
C ALA A 148 -2.91 3.49 -20.19
N GLY A 149 -2.87 4.82 -20.10
CA GLY A 149 -4.04 5.70 -20.10
C GLY A 149 -4.93 5.55 -18.86
N LYS A 150 -4.34 5.14 -17.71
CA LYS A 150 -5.07 4.90 -16.45
C LYS A 150 -4.75 5.95 -15.41
N ILE A 151 -5.57 5.97 -14.34
CA ILE A 151 -5.41 6.89 -13.20
C ILE A 151 -4.26 6.42 -12.30
N VAL A 152 -3.40 7.35 -11.89
CA VAL A 152 -2.40 7.10 -10.86
C VAL A 152 -2.53 8.10 -9.72
N ILE A 153 -2.51 7.60 -8.48
CA ILE A 153 -2.60 8.39 -7.26
C ILE A 153 -1.28 8.24 -6.49
N THR A 154 -0.62 9.35 -6.18
CA THR A 154 0.55 9.35 -5.29
C THR A 154 0.10 9.67 -3.87
N ALA A 155 0.36 8.76 -2.95
CA ALA A 155 -0.22 8.78 -1.61
C ALA A 155 0.81 8.80 -0.50
N THR A 156 0.40 9.41 0.62
CA THR A 156 1.04 9.51 1.93
C THR A 156 2.26 10.42 2.00
N GLN A 157 2.41 11.07 3.16
CA GLN A 157 3.53 11.96 3.48
C GLN A 157 3.77 13.08 2.45
N MET A 158 2.70 13.57 1.82
CA MET A 158 2.80 14.65 0.84
C MET A 158 3.08 15.99 1.52
N LEU A 159 2.33 16.33 2.57
CA LEU A 159 2.41 17.56 3.34
C LEU A 159 2.37 17.28 4.86
N ASP A 160 3.06 16.22 5.31
CA ASP A 160 2.99 15.68 6.67
C ASP A 160 3.26 16.74 7.77
N SER A 161 4.16 17.70 7.52
CA SER A 161 4.44 18.77 8.47
C SER A 161 3.22 19.65 8.78
N MET A 162 2.25 19.72 7.86
CA MET A 162 0.98 20.46 8.06
C MET A 162 0.04 19.79 9.06
N MET A 163 0.34 18.58 9.53
CA MET A 163 -0.27 18.05 10.75
C MET A 163 -0.17 19.00 11.93
N LYS A 164 0.91 19.80 12.01
CA LYS A 164 1.23 20.68 13.15
C LYS A 164 1.61 22.12 12.76
N HIS A 165 1.92 22.36 11.49
CA HIS A 165 2.42 23.65 11.02
C HIS A 165 1.56 24.22 9.88
N PRO A 166 1.32 25.55 9.82
CA PRO A 166 0.45 26.16 8.82
C PRO A 166 1.03 26.20 7.41
N ARG A 167 2.28 25.79 7.24
CA ARG A 167 2.96 25.73 5.92
C ARG A 167 3.76 24.45 5.82
N PRO A 168 3.80 23.83 4.64
CA PRO A 168 4.65 22.68 4.38
C PRO A 168 6.13 23.09 4.36
N THR A 169 7.00 22.13 4.51
CA THR A 169 8.42 22.30 4.25
C THR A 169 8.68 22.50 2.76
N ARG A 170 9.85 23.06 2.43
CA ARG A 170 10.27 23.15 1.02
C ARG A 170 10.43 21.78 0.37
N ALA A 171 10.88 20.79 1.12
CA ALA A 171 11.02 19.41 0.62
C ALA A 171 9.66 18.83 0.23
N GLU A 172 8.63 18.97 1.07
CA GLU A 172 7.28 18.51 0.78
C GLU A 172 6.66 19.23 -0.43
N SER A 173 6.82 20.56 -0.50
CA SER A 173 6.34 21.32 -1.67
C SER A 173 7.01 20.84 -2.96
N THR A 174 8.30 20.49 -2.90
CA THR A 174 9.05 19.97 -4.05
C THR A 174 8.59 18.55 -4.39
N ASP A 175 8.30 17.71 -3.40
CA ASP A 175 7.80 16.35 -3.58
C ASP A 175 6.44 16.34 -4.30
N VAL A 176 5.50 17.17 -3.84
CA VAL A 176 4.21 17.36 -4.50
C VAL A 176 4.38 17.83 -5.95
N ALA A 177 5.23 18.83 -6.17
CA ALA A 177 5.48 19.36 -7.52
C ALA A 177 6.08 18.28 -8.44
N ASN A 178 7.05 17.49 -7.93
CA ASN A 178 7.65 16.41 -8.72
C ASN A 178 6.62 15.33 -9.07
N ALA A 179 5.76 14.91 -8.14
CA ALA A 179 4.71 13.94 -8.44
C ALA A 179 3.79 14.43 -9.58
N ILE A 180 3.44 15.72 -9.58
CA ILE A 180 2.63 16.35 -10.63
C ILE A 180 3.39 16.38 -11.96
N TYR A 181 4.66 16.79 -11.95
CA TYR A 181 5.50 16.82 -13.17
C TYR A 181 5.74 15.40 -13.72
N ASP A 182 5.79 14.39 -12.89
CA ASP A 182 5.89 12.98 -13.31
C ASP A 182 4.58 12.47 -13.97
N GLY A 183 3.46 13.19 -13.80
CA GLY A 183 2.18 12.88 -14.42
C GLY A 183 1.15 12.22 -13.50
N THR A 184 1.31 12.29 -12.17
CA THR A 184 0.28 11.76 -11.27
C THR A 184 -1.08 12.41 -11.51
N SER A 185 -2.13 11.61 -11.55
CA SER A 185 -3.51 12.10 -11.78
C SER A 185 -4.07 12.79 -10.54
N ALA A 186 -3.65 12.34 -9.36
CA ALA A 186 -4.03 12.91 -8.08
C ALA A 186 -2.93 12.69 -7.03
N ILE A 187 -2.92 13.51 -6.00
CA ILE A 187 -2.20 13.28 -4.75
C ILE A 187 -3.20 13.00 -3.64
N MET A 188 -2.84 12.17 -2.68
CA MET A 188 -3.68 11.88 -1.53
C MET A 188 -3.06 12.45 -0.25
N LEU A 189 -3.82 13.28 0.44
CA LEU A 189 -3.53 13.70 1.81
C LEU A 189 -4.19 12.73 2.79
N SER A 190 -3.47 12.28 3.78
CA SER A 190 -3.92 11.30 4.78
C SER A 190 -4.16 11.99 6.13
N GLY A 191 -3.22 11.86 7.04
CA GLY A 191 -3.28 12.49 8.35
C GLY A 191 -3.45 14.01 8.30
N GLU A 192 -2.89 14.65 7.29
CA GLU A 192 -2.94 16.10 7.06
C GLU A 192 -4.38 16.62 7.08
N THR A 193 -5.29 15.93 6.41
CA THR A 193 -6.71 16.32 6.36
C THR A 193 -7.58 15.58 7.36
N ALA A 194 -7.22 14.36 7.77
CA ALA A 194 -8.02 13.55 8.68
C ALA A 194 -7.84 13.95 10.15
N ALA A 195 -6.66 14.41 10.55
CA ALA A 195 -6.31 14.71 11.94
C ALA A 195 -5.36 15.90 12.09
N GLY A 196 -4.95 16.53 11.00
CA GLY A 196 -4.08 17.70 11.02
C GLY A 196 -4.77 18.97 11.53
N MET A 197 -3.97 19.90 11.99
CA MET A 197 -4.44 21.21 12.46
C MET A 197 -4.63 22.20 11.30
N TYR A 198 -4.00 21.93 10.15
CA TYR A 198 -3.96 22.84 8.99
C TYR A 198 -4.23 22.13 7.70
#